data_91747404edddc466b6f5ee9a910655a1
#
_entry.id   91747404edddc466b6f5ee9a910655a1
#
_cell.length_a   1.000
_cell.length_b   1.000
_cell.length_c   1.000
_cell.angle_alpha   90.00
_cell.angle_beta   90.00
_cell.angle_gamma   90.00
#
_symmetry.space_group_name_H-M   'P 1'
#
loop_
_entity.id
_entity.type
_entity.pdbx_description
1 polymer ?
#
loop_
_entity_poly.entity_id
_entity_poly.type
_entity_poly.pdbx_seq_one_letter_code
_entity_poly.pdbx_strand_id
1 'polypeptide(L)' 'LDGARLVRANLTNAILVGAYTFDTDFREAKIDGADFTDVLLAPKVNAMLCEVARGTNPITGRNTRDTLYCP' A
#
# COMPACT_ATOMS: atom_id res chain seq x y z
N LEU A 1 -8.64 7.32 -4.90
CA LEU A 1 -7.25 7.54 -5.42
C LEU A 1 -7.07 7.11 -6.88
N ASP A 2 -8.17 6.80 -7.60
CA ASP A 2 -8.05 6.42 -9.00
C ASP A 2 -7.33 7.50 -9.80
N GLY A 3 -6.31 7.12 -10.53
CA GLY A 3 -5.51 8.04 -11.34
C GLY A 3 -4.59 8.96 -10.55
N ALA A 4 -4.51 8.82 -9.24
CA ALA A 4 -3.62 9.66 -8.44
C ALA A 4 -2.15 9.32 -8.71
N ARG A 5 -1.29 10.29 -8.54
CA ARG A 5 0.15 10.11 -8.68
C ARG A 5 0.80 10.22 -7.32
N LEU A 6 1.21 9.08 -6.80
CA LEU A 6 1.85 9.00 -5.48
C LEU A 6 3.33 8.59 -5.62
N VAL A 7 3.95 8.98 -6.73
CA VAL A 7 5.37 8.72 -6.98
C VAL A 7 6.19 9.34 -5.85
N ARG A 8 7.02 8.53 -5.20
CA ARG A 8 7.87 8.92 -4.08
C ARG A 8 7.10 9.46 -2.87
N ALA A 9 5.79 9.24 -2.81
CA ALA A 9 5.01 9.68 -1.67
C ALA A 9 5.46 8.95 -0.41
N ASN A 10 5.39 9.64 0.72
CA ASN A 10 5.64 9.03 2.01
C ASN A 10 4.30 8.62 2.62
N LEU A 11 3.99 7.34 2.52
CA LEU A 11 2.75 6.76 3.06
C LEU A 11 3.02 5.95 4.34
N THR A 12 4.11 6.25 5.01
CA THR A 12 4.45 5.56 6.26
C THR A 12 3.29 5.66 7.24
N ASN A 13 2.83 4.49 7.73
CA ASN A 13 1.72 4.36 8.67
C ASN A 13 0.36 4.86 8.15
N ALA A 14 0.22 5.10 6.85
CA ALA A 14 -1.06 5.53 6.29
C ALA A 14 -2.09 4.40 6.36
N ILE A 15 -3.35 4.78 6.47
CA ILE A 15 -4.47 3.83 6.48
C ILE A 15 -5.26 4.06 5.20
N LEU A 16 -5.22 3.07 4.30
CA LEU A 16 -5.84 3.15 2.99
C LEU A 16 -6.98 2.14 2.82
N VAL A 17 -7.49 1.63 3.94
CA VAL A 17 -8.51 0.58 3.94
C VAL A 17 -9.66 0.92 2.99
N GLY A 18 -9.94 0.02 2.06
CA GLY A 18 -11.05 0.16 1.13
C GLY A 18 -10.86 1.19 0.02
N ALA A 19 -9.69 1.80 -0.10
CA ALA A 19 -9.46 2.81 -1.14
C ALA A 19 -9.45 2.19 -2.54
N TYR A 20 -9.93 2.93 -3.52
CA TYR A 20 -9.79 2.57 -4.92
C TYR A 20 -8.50 3.19 -5.45
N THR A 21 -7.63 2.35 -6.00
CA THR A 21 -6.30 2.79 -6.41
C THR A 21 -5.92 2.32 -7.82
N PHE A 22 -6.90 1.98 -8.66
CA PHE A 22 -6.61 1.65 -10.05
C PHE A 22 -5.97 2.85 -10.73
N ASP A 23 -4.95 2.59 -11.55
CA ASP A 23 -4.18 3.62 -12.25
C ASP A 23 -3.45 4.59 -11.32
N THR A 24 -3.40 4.31 -10.01
CA THR A 24 -2.60 5.09 -9.08
C THR A 24 -1.13 4.68 -9.24
N ASP A 25 -0.26 5.66 -9.33
CA ASP A 25 1.18 5.42 -9.49
C ASP A 25 1.86 5.45 -8.12
N PHE A 26 2.32 4.29 -7.66
CA PHE A 26 3.00 4.15 -6.36
C PHE A 26 4.50 3.99 -6.50
N ARG A 27 5.09 4.29 -7.65
CA ARG A 27 6.52 4.06 -7.84
C ARG A 27 7.33 4.81 -6.79
N GLU A 28 8.27 4.09 -6.18
CA GLU A 28 9.19 4.62 -5.17
C GLU A 28 8.49 5.19 -3.93
N ALA A 29 7.22 4.87 -3.70
CA ALA A 29 6.52 5.29 -2.50
C ALA A 29 7.05 4.53 -1.28
N LYS A 30 7.11 5.20 -0.13
CA LYS A 30 7.40 4.56 1.16
C LYS A 30 6.08 4.10 1.76
N ILE A 31 5.98 2.82 2.07
CA ILE A 31 4.75 2.24 2.60
C ILE A 31 4.95 1.50 3.92
N ASP A 32 6.05 1.76 4.61
CA ASP A 32 6.34 1.11 5.88
C ASP A 32 5.19 1.33 6.87
N GLY A 33 4.60 0.25 7.37
CA GLY A 33 3.49 0.34 8.31
C GLY A 33 2.16 0.77 7.70
N ALA A 34 2.07 0.94 6.38
CA ALA A 34 0.80 1.30 5.75
C ALA A 34 -0.18 0.11 5.75
N ASP A 35 -1.47 0.39 5.87
CA ASP A 35 -2.52 -0.61 5.87
C ASP A 35 -3.30 -0.53 4.56
N PHE A 36 -3.18 -1.57 3.74
CA PHE A 36 -3.83 -1.69 2.44
C PHE A 36 -5.01 -2.67 2.46
N THR A 37 -5.59 -2.94 3.61
CA THR A 37 -6.71 -3.89 3.72
C THR A 37 -7.83 -3.47 2.78
N ASP A 38 -8.31 -4.43 1.98
CA ASP A 38 -9.41 -4.24 1.03
C ASP A 38 -9.14 -3.16 -0.03
N VAL A 39 -7.87 -2.83 -0.27
CA VAL A 39 -7.51 -1.91 -1.35
C VAL A 39 -7.44 -2.70 -2.65
N LEU A 40 -8.09 -2.18 -3.70
CA LEU A 40 -8.05 -2.80 -5.02
C LEU A 40 -6.81 -2.32 -5.77
N LEU A 41 -5.92 -3.24 -6.07
CA LEU A 41 -4.66 -2.97 -6.76
C LEU A 41 -4.53 -3.89 -7.97
N ALA A 42 -3.95 -3.35 -9.05
CA ALA A 42 -3.55 -4.19 -10.17
C ALA A 42 -2.49 -5.20 -9.71
N PRO A 43 -2.49 -6.44 -10.22
CA PRO A 43 -1.54 -7.46 -9.74
C PRO A 43 -0.08 -7.05 -9.80
N LYS A 44 0.33 -6.32 -10.84
CA LYS A 44 1.71 -5.85 -10.98
C LYS A 44 2.08 -4.84 -9.90
N VAL A 45 1.15 -3.95 -9.59
CA VAL A 45 1.36 -2.93 -8.54
C VAL A 45 1.44 -3.60 -7.19
N ASN A 46 0.54 -4.56 -6.93
CA ASN A 46 0.56 -5.31 -5.68
C ASN A 46 1.89 -6.04 -5.48
N ALA A 47 2.39 -6.70 -6.51
CA ALA A 47 3.68 -7.39 -6.45
C ALA A 47 4.83 -6.42 -6.17
N MET A 48 4.82 -5.26 -6.81
CA MET A 48 5.83 -4.23 -6.61
C MET A 48 5.81 -3.71 -5.17
N LEU A 49 4.64 -3.45 -4.62
CA LEU A 49 4.50 -2.99 -3.25
C LEU A 49 4.93 -4.06 -2.25
N CYS A 50 4.67 -5.33 -2.55
CA CYS A 50 5.11 -6.42 -1.68
C CYS A 50 6.62 -6.48 -1.52
N GLU A 51 7.38 -6.05 -2.53
CA GLU A 51 8.85 -6.06 -2.45
C GLU A 51 9.38 -5.08 -1.41
N VAL A 52 8.66 -4.00 -1.16
CA VAL A 52 9.09 -2.96 -0.22
C VAL A 52 8.22 -2.89 1.04
N ALA A 53 7.19 -3.72 1.12
CA ALA A 53 6.29 -3.72 2.28
C ALA A 53 7.01 -4.22 3.52
N ARG A 54 6.91 -3.48 4.62
CA ARG A 54 7.46 -3.85 5.91
C ARG A 54 6.74 -3.10 7.02
N GLY A 55 6.92 -3.57 8.24
CA GLY A 55 6.41 -2.91 9.41
C GLY A 55 4.94 -3.21 9.68
N THR A 56 4.43 -2.60 10.73
CA THR A 56 3.08 -2.81 11.25
C THR A 56 2.42 -1.47 11.44
N ASN A 57 1.14 -1.36 11.03
CA ASN A 57 0.41 -0.13 11.23
C ASN A 57 0.18 0.08 12.74
N PRO A 58 0.56 1.23 13.30
CA PRO A 58 0.46 1.45 14.75
C PRO A 58 -0.97 1.60 15.25
N ILE A 59 -1.92 1.88 14.36
CA ILE A 59 -3.32 2.08 14.73
C ILE A 59 -4.11 0.79 14.55
N THR A 60 -3.98 0.13 13.38
CA THR A 60 -4.75 -1.08 13.09
C THR A 60 -4.08 -2.35 13.64
N GLY A 61 -2.78 -2.31 13.90
CA GLY A 61 -2.01 -3.47 14.34
C GLY A 61 -1.74 -4.49 13.25
N ARG A 62 -2.09 -4.19 12.00
CA ARG A 62 -1.88 -5.12 10.88
C ARG A 62 -0.53 -4.89 10.23
N ASN A 63 0.12 -5.99 9.85
CA ASN A 63 1.37 -5.91 9.11
C ASN A 63 1.09 -5.50 7.66
N THR A 64 1.89 -4.57 7.15
CA THR A 64 1.72 -4.08 5.78
C THR A 64 1.70 -5.23 4.76
N ARG A 65 2.61 -6.19 4.91
CA ARG A 65 2.66 -7.35 3.99
C ARG A 65 1.39 -8.17 4.04
N ASP A 66 0.79 -8.34 5.21
CA ASP A 66 -0.43 -9.09 5.37
C ASP A 66 -1.61 -8.38 4.69
N THR A 67 -1.65 -7.06 4.78
CA THR A 67 -2.73 -6.28 4.16
C THR A 67 -2.67 -6.30 2.63
N LEU A 68 -1.49 -6.55 2.06
CA LEU A 68 -1.28 -6.69 0.62
C LEU A 68 -1.38 -8.15 0.15
N TYR A 69 -1.63 -9.07 1.07
CA TYR A 69 -1.65 -10.51 0.77
C TYR A 69 -0.35 -10.97 0.11
N CYS A 70 0.78 -10.49 0.60
CA CYS A 70 2.09 -10.88 0.10
C CYS A 70 2.40 -12.34 0.46
N PRO A 71 3.07 -13.07 -0.44
CA PRO A 71 3.49 -14.44 -0.14
C PRO A 71 4.54 -14.51 0.95
#